data_82d7107235492491c637f0f560887b4e
#
_entry.id   82d7107235492491c637f0f560887b4e
#
_cell.length_a   1.000
_cell.length_b   1.000
_cell.length_c   1.000
_cell.angle_alpha   90.00
_cell.angle_beta   90.00
_cell.angle_gamma   90.00
#
_symmetry.space_group_name_H-M   'P 1'
#
loop_
_entity.id
_entity.type
_entity.pdbx_description
1 polymer ?
#
loop_
_entity_poly.entity_id
_entity_poly.type
_entity_poly.pdbx_seq_one_letter_code
_entity_poly.pdbx_strand_id
1 'polypeptide(L)'
;EAYKTSGVSANAYMENVTSFSASLISSLKGDTSKAADIANRAMQDMSDNSNKFGTNIQDIQNAYQGFAKQNYTMLDNLKLGYGGTKEEMQRLLKDAQKLSGQKYDISNLADVYTAIGVIQDNLDITGTTAKEAATTFSGSFGSMKAAAQDFLGNVAIGGDVTGTLSNLITTASTFLFDNAVPMALNIVQGFATALISA
;
A
#
# COMPACT_ATOMS: atom_id res chain seq x y z
N GLU A 1 3.09 -5.42 11.31
CA GLU A 1 1.79 -4.74 11.15
C GLU A 1 1.52 -4.24 9.71
N ALA A 2 2.18 -4.86 8.72
CA ALA A 2 2.09 -4.47 7.31
C ALA A 2 0.65 -4.41 6.77
N TYR A 3 -0.26 -5.28 7.24
CA TYR A 3 -1.66 -5.28 6.84
C TYR A 3 -2.42 -4.02 7.31
N LYS A 4 -1.98 -3.34 8.37
CA LYS A 4 -2.64 -2.10 8.85
C LYS A 4 -2.31 -0.88 7.99
N THR A 5 -1.10 -0.83 7.45
CA THR A 5 -0.61 0.33 6.70
C THR A 5 -0.64 0.11 5.20
N SER A 6 -0.32 -1.10 4.73
CA SER A 6 -0.24 -1.45 3.30
C SER A 6 -1.29 -2.47 2.85
N GLY A 7 -2.16 -2.97 3.75
CA GLY A 7 -3.23 -3.90 3.42
C GLY A 7 -2.79 -5.28 2.93
N VAL A 8 -1.51 -5.62 3.12
CA VAL A 8 -0.94 -6.91 2.70
C VAL A 8 -0.47 -7.73 3.90
N SER A 9 -0.45 -9.06 3.77
CA SER A 9 0.09 -9.95 4.79
C SER A 9 1.61 -9.79 4.92
N ALA A 10 2.19 -10.22 6.06
CA ALA A 10 3.63 -10.18 6.28
C ALA A 10 4.41 -10.93 5.20
N ASN A 11 3.91 -12.09 4.74
CA ASN A 11 4.55 -12.87 3.68
C ASN A 11 4.58 -12.10 2.35
N ALA A 12 3.44 -11.53 1.93
CA ALA A 12 3.37 -10.72 0.71
C ALA A 12 4.24 -9.46 0.82
N TYR A 13 4.28 -8.82 1.99
CA TYR A 13 5.19 -7.71 2.26
C TYR A 13 6.65 -8.11 2.08
N MET A 14 7.08 -9.21 2.72
CA MET A 14 8.47 -9.68 2.66
C MET A 14 8.89 -10.08 1.24
N GLU A 15 8.01 -10.74 0.48
CA GLU A 15 8.27 -11.09 -0.92
C GLU A 15 8.54 -9.84 -1.77
N ASN A 16 7.69 -8.83 -1.65
CA ASN A 16 7.85 -7.59 -2.41
C ASN A 16 9.11 -6.82 -1.99
N VAL A 17 9.33 -6.61 -0.70
CA VAL A 17 10.51 -5.90 -0.20
C VAL A 17 11.80 -6.59 -0.62
N THR A 18 11.86 -7.93 -0.57
CA THR A 18 13.04 -8.70 -0.98
C THR A 18 13.40 -8.43 -2.44
N SER A 19 12.41 -8.20 -3.32
CA SER A 19 12.63 -7.98 -4.75
C SER A 19 13.46 -6.74 -5.09
N PHE A 20 13.46 -5.71 -4.23
CA PHE A 20 14.20 -4.45 -4.45
C PHE A 20 15.14 -4.05 -3.30
N SER A 21 15.16 -4.82 -2.19
CA SER A 21 15.93 -4.44 -0.98
C SER A 21 17.43 -4.28 -1.24
N ALA A 22 18.03 -5.16 -2.01
CA ALA A 22 19.47 -5.10 -2.32
C ALA A 22 19.83 -3.78 -3.05
N SER A 23 19.02 -3.39 -4.04
CA SER A 23 19.21 -2.13 -4.78
C SER A 23 18.98 -0.92 -3.87
N LEU A 24 18.01 -0.99 -2.97
CA LEU A 24 17.69 0.08 -2.03
C LEU A 24 18.84 0.27 -1.00
N ILE A 25 19.32 -0.81 -0.39
CA ILE A 25 20.47 -0.78 0.53
C ILE A 25 21.72 -0.23 -0.17
N SER A 26 21.97 -0.67 -1.40
CA SER A 26 23.10 -0.15 -2.21
C SER A 26 22.98 1.35 -2.46
N SER A 27 21.79 1.85 -2.80
CA SER A 27 21.55 3.29 -3.03
C SER A 27 21.76 4.15 -1.78
N LEU A 28 21.69 3.55 -0.60
CA LEU A 28 21.89 4.17 0.71
C LEU A 28 23.28 3.86 1.33
N LYS A 29 24.22 3.37 0.52
CA LYS A 29 25.60 3.05 0.96
C LYS A 29 25.64 2.05 2.12
N GLY A 30 24.69 1.13 2.19
CA GLY A 30 24.63 0.09 3.22
C GLY A 30 23.78 0.44 4.45
N ASP A 31 23.12 1.59 4.50
CA ASP A 31 22.23 1.95 5.61
C ASP A 31 20.94 1.11 5.55
N THR A 32 20.94 0.00 6.28
CA THR A 32 19.83 -0.96 6.31
C THR A 32 18.61 -0.41 7.06
N SER A 33 18.80 0.45 8.07
CA SER A 33 17.69 1.05 8.82
C SER A 33 16.89 1.99 7.92
N LYS A 34 17.58 2.91 7.25
CA LYS A 34 16.95 3.84 6.32
C LYS A 34 16.34 3.11 5.12
N ALA A 35 16.97 2.03 4.65
CA ALA A 35 16.40 1.18 3.60
C ALA A 35 15.09 0.54 4.03
N ALA A 36 14.98 0.08 5.28
CA ALA A 36 13.75 -0.50 5.82
C ALA A 36 12.63 0.55 5.90
N ASP A 37 12.93 1.78 6.33
CA ASP A 37 11.94 2.86 6.40
C ASP A 37 11.40 3.23 5.01
N ILE A 38 12.29 3.37 4.02
CA ILE A 38 11.90 3.66 2.63
C ILE A 38 11.15 2.49 2.00
N ALA A 39 11.56 1.26 2.27
CA ALA A 39 10.83 0.07 1.80
C ALA A 39 9.42 0.01 2.37
N ASN A 40 9.26 0.27 3.68
CA ASN A 40 7.95 0.30 4.32
C ASN A 40 7.06 1.40 3.72
N ARG A 41 7.61 2.59 3.50
CA ARG A 41 6.91 3.69 2.82
C ARG A 41 6.52 3.31 1.39
N ALA A 42 7.42 2.71 0.61
CA ALA A 42 7.13 2.28 -0.76
C ALA A 42 5.98 1.24 -0.81
N MET A 43 5.95 0.29 0.14
CA MET A 43 4.84 -0.67 0.25
C MET A 43 3.50 0.00 0.56
N GLN A 44 3.49 1.00 1.41
CA GLN A 44 2.30 1.81 1.69
C GLN A 44 1.88 2.58 0.43
N ASP A 45 2.81 3.27 -0.22
CA ASP A 45 2.55 4.03 -1.45
C ASP A 45 1.99 3.16 -2.58
N MET A 46 2.49 1.92 -2.75
CA MET A 46 1.95 0.97 -3.73
C MET A 46 0.50 0.60 -3.44
N SER A 47 0.18 0.30 -2.19
CA SER A 47 -1.17 -0.08 -1.78
C SER A 47 -2.16 1.08 -1.88
N ASP A 48 -1.75 2.26 -1.42
CA ASP A 48 -2.56 3.48 -1.49
C ASP A 48 -2.85 3.88 -2.94
N ASN A 49 -1.86 3.76 -3.82
CA ASN A 49 -2.01 4.01 -5.26
C ASN A 49 -3.00 3.03 -5.89
N SER A 50 -2.82 1.74 -5.61
CA SER A 50 -3.73 0.69 -6.10
C SER A 50 -5.18 0.97 -5.66
N ASN A 51 -5.41 1.31 -4.41
CA ASN A 51 -6.74 1.63 -3.88
C ASN A 51 -7.33 2.90 -4.51
N LYS A 52 -6.55 3.96 -4.59
CA LYS A 52 -7.01 5.25 -5.13
C LYS A 52 -7.49 5.15 -6.57
N PHE A 53 -6.75 4.41 -7.39
CA PHE A 53 -6.99 4.35 -8.84
C PHE A 53 -7.63 3.04 -9.33
N GLY A 54 -7.82 2.06 -8.44
CA GLY A 54 -8.32 0.73 -8.81
C GLY A 54 -7.37 -0.06 -9.72
N THR A 55 -6.08 0.30 -9.74
CA THR A 55 -5.06 -0.43 -10.51
C THR A 55 -4.72 -1.73 -9.80
N ASN A 56 -4.50 -2.81 -10.55
CA ASN A 56 -4.04 -4.06 -9.95
C ASN A 56 -2.74 -3.84 -9.18
N ILE A 57 -2.70 -4.25 -7.91
CA ILE A 57 -1.52 -4.09 -7.05
C ILE A 57 -0.27 -4.72 -7.66
N GLN A 58 -0.39 -5.82 -8.39
CA GLN A 58 0.74 -6.46 -9.06
C GLN A 58 1.37 -5.58 -10.14
N ASP A 59 0.56 -4.79 -10.87
CA ASP A 59 1.07 -3.87 -11.89
C ASP A 59 1.84 -2.72 -11.25
N ILE A 60 1.39 -2.23 -10.09
CA ILE A 60 2.11 -1.23 -9.30
C ILE A 60 3.43 -1.80 -8.75
N GLN A 61 3.40 -3.02 -8.20
CA GLN A 61 4.60 -3.71 -7.70
C GLN A 61 5.62 -3.94 -8.82
N ASN A 62 5.17 -4.34 -10.01
CA ASN A 62 6.04 -4.52 -11.18
C ASN A 62 6.69 -3.19 -11.60
N ALA A 63 5.97 -2.07 -11.51
CA ALA A 63 6.54 -0.75 -11.77
C ALA A 63 7.69 -0.42 -10.79
N TYR A 64 7.47 -0.58 -9.48
CA TYR A 64 8.51 -0.33 -8.47
C TYR A 64 9.72 -1.27 -8.62
N GLN A 65 9.52 -2.55 -8.96
CA GLN A 65 10.61 -3.48 -9.28
C GLN A 65 11.35 -3.06 -10.55
N GLY A 66 10.63 -2.51 -11.54
CA GLY A 66 11.23 -1.91 -12.74
C GLY A 66 12.12 -0.73 -12.39
N PHE A 67 11.67 0.18 -11.53
CA PHE A 67 12.45 1.35 -11.10
C PHE A 67 13.75 0.93 -10.41
N ALA A 68 13.74 -0.15 -9.62
CA ALA A 68 14.95 -0.73 -9.03
C ALA A 68 16.00 -1.19 -10.06
N LYS A 69 15.57 -1.43 -11.30
CA LYS A 69 16.41 -1.79 -12.45
C LYS A 69 16.60 -0.62 -13.42
N GLN A 70 16.27 0.60 -13.00
CA GLN A 70 16.27 1.82 -13.82
C GLN A 70 15.40 1.71 -15.10
N ASN A 71 14.37 0.89 -15.03
CA ASN A 71 13.36 0.76 -16.08
C ASN A 71 12.09 1.53 -15.67
N TYR A 72 11.74 2.57 -16.40
CA TYR A 72 10.64 3.47 -16.07
C TYR A 72 9.42 3.31 -16.98
N THR A 73 9.39 2.26 -17.81
CA THR A 73 8.31 2.03 -18.80
C THR A 73 6.93 1.85 -18.17
N MET A 74 6.87 1.43 -16.90
CA MET A 74 5.63 1.21 -16.16
C MET A 74 5.27 2.38 -15.22
N LEU A 75 5.91 3.54 -15.35
CA LEU A 75 5.59 4.71 -14.52
C LEU A 75 4.15 5.16 -14.69
N ASP A 76 3.60 5.06 -15.88
CA ASP A 76 2.22 5.41 -16.21
C ASP A 76 1.17 4.52 -15.49
N ASN A 77 1.53 3.30 -15.08
CA ASN A 77 0.66 2.45 -14.27
C ASN A 77 0.28 3.09 -12.94
N LEU A 78 1.13 3.97 -12.40
CA LEU A 78 0.86 4.70 -11.16
C LEU A 78 -0.22 5.80 -11.33
N LYS A 79 -0.59 6.16 -12.56
CA LYS A 79 -1.62 7.18 -12.88
C LYS A 79 -1.39 8.54 -12.20
N LEU A 80 -0.14 8.89 -11.95
CA LEU A 80 0.25 10.16 -11.31
C LEU A 80 0.40 11.33 -12.30
N GLY A 81 0.04 11.14 -13.57
CA GLY A 81 0.16 12.15 -14.61
C GLY A 81 1.53 12.18 -15.33
N TYR A 82 2.29 11.10 -15.22
CA TYR A 82 3.58 10.91 -15.86
C TYR A 82 3.54 9.71 -16.80
N GLY A 83 4.18 9.82 -17.98
CA GLY A 83 4.29 8.74 -18.95
C GLY A 83 5.39 7.74 -18.60
N GLY A 84 5.43 6.60 -19.29
CA GLY A 84 6.37 5.51 -19.06
C GLY A 84 7.75 5.72 -19.69
N THR A 85 8.42 6.84 -19.41
CA THR A 85 9.77 7.13 -19.94
C THR A 85 10.72 7.64 -18.86
N LYS A 86 12.02 7.60 -19.14
CA LYS A 86 13.04 8.14 -18.23
C LYS A 86 12.89 9.66 -18.06
N GLU A 87 12.55 10.36 -19.10
CA GLU A 87 12.33 11.82 -19.11
C GLU A 87 11.15 12.18 -18.20
N GLU A 88 10.09 11.38 -18.24
CA GLU A 88 8.93 11.56 -17.38
C GLU A 88 9.25 11.26 -15.90
N MET A 89 10.06 10.26 -15.60
CA MET A 89 10.57 10.06 -14.25
C MET A 89 11.43 11.26 -13.79
N GLN A 90 12.28 11.82 -14.66
CA GLN A 90 13.03 13.04 -14.32
C GLN A 90 12.11 14.24 -14.08
N ARG A 91 11.00 14.35 -14.81
CA ARG A 91 9.97 15.37 -14.58
C ARG A 91 9.32 15.18 -13.22
N LEU A 92 8.94 13.96 -12.86
CA LEU A 92 8.41 13.62 -11.54
C LEU A 92 9.36 14.03 -10.41
N LEU A 93 10.65 13.69 -10.53
CA LEU A 93 11.66 14.08 -9.53
C LEU A 93 11.79 15.60 -9.39
N LYS A 94 11.73 16.35 -10.49
CA LYS A 94 11.75 17.82 -10.46
C LYS A 94 10.50 18.40 -9.80
N ASP A 95 9.34 17.83 -10.03
CA ASP A 95 8.10 18.28 -9.42
C ASP A 95 8.08 17.94 -7.91
N ALA A 96 8.54 16.74 -7.52
CA ALA A 96 8.74 16.39 -6.12
C ALA A 96 9.74 17.33 -5.42
N GLN A 97 10.83 17.74 -6.11
CA GLN A 97 11.77 18.73 -5.59
C GLN A 97 11.11 20.09 -5.33
N LYS A 98 10.22 20.55 -6.20
CA LYS A 98 9.48 21.81 -5.98
C LYS A 98 8.59 21.73 -4.75
N LEU A 99 7.98 20.58 -4.49
CA LEU A 99 7.07 20.36 -3.36
C LEU A 99 7.81 20.22 -2.03
N SER A 100 8.92 19.45 -2.00
CA SER A 100 9.64 19.11 -0.77
C SER A 100 10.82 20.03 -0.48
N GLY A 101 11.35 20.75 -1.49
CA GLY A 101 12.61 21.48 -1.40
C GLY A 101 13.86 20.57 -1.45
N GLN A 102 13.70 19.24 -1.48
CA GLN A 102 14.78 18.26 -1.50
C GLN A 102 15.15 17.92 -2.95
N LYS A 103 16.45 17.84 -3.25
CA LYS A 103 16.95 17.37 -4.54
C LYS A 103 16.95 15.84 -4.61
N TYR A 104 16.51 15.30 -5.74
CA TYR A 104 16.43 13.86 -6.01
C TYR A 104 17.31 13.49 -7.21
N ASP A 105 17.98 12.33 -7.12
CA ASP A 105 18.82 11.76 -8.18
C ASP A 105 18.14 10.52 -8.77
N ILE A 106 17.89 10.51 -10.06
CA ILE A 106 17.26 9.38 -10.77
C ILE A 106 18.09 8.09 -10.70
N SER A 107 19.41 8.19 -10.49
CA SER A 107 20.28 7.03 -10.32
C SER A 107 20.23 6.43 -8.91
N ASN A 108 19.63 7.12 -7.95
CA ASN A 108 19.47 6.69 -6.57
C ASN A 108 18.04 6.18 -6.34
N LEU A 109 17.89 4.87 -6.11
CA LEU A 109 16.57 4.26 -5.92
C LEU A 109 15.80 4.81 -4.71
N ALA A 110 16.50 5.12 -3.62
CA ALA A 110 15.88 5.72 -2.45
C ALA A 110 15.28 7.09 -2.77
N ASP A 111 15.96 7.90 -3.58
CA ASP A 111 15.46 9.19 -4.05
C ASP A 111 14.24 9.02 -4.96
N VAL A 112 14.26 8.05 -5.88
CA VAL A 112 13.13 7.75 -6.77
C VAL A 112 11.89 7.38 -5.94
N TYR A 113 12.01 6.46 -4.99
CA TYR A 113 10.87 6.04 -4.15
C TYR A 113 10.37 7.17 -3.27
N THR A 114 11.28 7.96 -2.68
CA THR A 114 10.90 9.11 -1.86
C THR A 114 10.16 10.17 -2.69
N ALA A 115 10.63 10.46 -3.89
CA ALA A 115 9.99 11.43 -4.79
C ALA A 115 8.57 10.99 -5.18
N ILE A 116 8.37 9.71 -5.49
CA ILE A 116 7.03 9.16 -5.76
C ILE A 116 6.11 9.37 -4.56
N GLY A 117 6.59 9.08 -3.34
CA GLY A 117 5.83 9.31 -2.11
C GLY A 117 5.43 10.78 -1.94
N VAL A 118 6.33 11.73 -2.21
CA VAL A 118 6.03 13.18 -2.15
C VAL A 118 4.92 13.57 -3.15
N ILE A 119 4.95 13.02 -4.36
CA ILE A 119 3.89 13.28 -5.35
C ILE A 119 2.56 12.67 -4.88
N GLN A 120 2.56 11.46 -4.31
CA GLN A 120 1.35 10.83 -3.80
C GLN A 120 0.77 11.56 -2.59
N ASP A 121 1.61 12.07 -1.68
CA ASP A 121 1.17 12.93 -0.58
C ASP A 121 0.46 14.19 -1.10
N ASN A 122 1.05 14.85 -2.11
CA ASN A 122 0.47 16.06 -2.71
C ASN A 122 -0.85 15.81 -3.46
N LEU A 123 -1.09 14.59 -3.89
CA LEU A 123 -2.33 14.18 -4.58
C LEU A 123 -3.38 13.55 -3.65
N ASP A 124 -3.19 13.62 -2.33
CA ASP A 124 -4.08 13.02 -1.32
C ASP A 124 -4.32 11.51 -1.57
N ILE A 125 -3.27 10.79 -1.95
CA ILE A 125 -3.30 9.34 -2.18
C ILE A 125 -2.91 8.59 -0.91
N THR A 126 -1.93 9.10 -0.18
CA THR A 126 -1.38 8.48 1.04
C THR A 126 -2.46 8.29 2.11
N GLY A 127 -2.48 7.11 2.72
CA GLY A 127 -3.44 6.74 3.76
C GLY A 127 -4.78 6.20 3.24
N THR A 128 -4.97 6.11 1.92
CA THR A 128 -6.21 5.61 1.31
C THR A 128 -6.51 4.17 1.73
N THR A 129 -5.51 3.29 1.76
CA THR A 129 -5.67 1.89 2.18
C THR A 129 -6.10 1.77 3.63
N ALA A 130 -5.46 2.50 4.53
CA ALA A 130 -5.81 2.47 5.95
C ALA A 130 -7.24 2.99 6.19
N LYS A 131 -7.63 4.03 5.47
CA LYS A 131 -8.99 4.58 5.53
C LYS A 131 -10.00 3.57 4.98
N GLU A 132 -9.74 2.95 3.84
CA GLU A 132 -10.63 1.95 3.25
C GLU A 132 -10.76 0.72 4.14
N ALA A 133 -9.65 0.22 4.69
CA ALA A 133 -9.64 -0.90 5.63
C ALA A 133 -10.52 -0.66 6.87
N ALA A 134 -10.62 0.59 7.32
CA ALA A 134 -11.44 0.94 8.48
C ALA A 134 -12.90 1.22 8.13
N THR A 135 -13.20 1.71 6.92
CA THR A 135 -14.50 2.31 6.60
C THR A 135 -15.33 1.60 5.54
N THR A 136 -14.77 0.61 4.85
CA THR A 136 -15.49 -0.12 3.79
C THR A 136 -15.59 -1.62 4.07
N PHE A 137 -16.65 -2.25 3.56
CA PHE A 137 -16.82 -3.71 3.65
C PHE A 137 -15.65 -4.45 2.98
N SER A 138 -15.28 -4.08 1.76
CA SER A 138 -14.19 -4.75 1.02
C SER A 138 -12.84 -4.56 1.68
N GLY A 139 -12.52 -3.35 2.14
CA GLY A 139 -11.25 -3.04 2.80
C GLY A 139 -11.13 -3.74 4.15
N SER A 140 -12.17 -3.70 4.99
CA SER A 140 -12.16 -4.37 6.30
C SER A 140 -12.13 -5.89 6.16
N PHE A 141 -12.80 -6.47 5.16
CA PHE A 141 -12.69 -7.90 4.84
C PHE A 141 -11.28 -8.28 4.38
N GLY A 142 -10.66 -7.45 3.53
CA GLY A 142 -9.26 -7.63 3.08
C GLY A 142 -8.28 -7.60 4.26
N SER A 143 -8.42 -6.64 5.16
CA SER A 143 -7.60 -6.53 6.39
C SER A 143 -7.77 -7.74 7.30
N MET A 144 -9.00 -8.20 7.53
CA MET A 144 -9.26 -9.41 8.30
C MET A 144 -8.61 -10.65 7.66
N LYS A 145 -8.71 -10.79 6.35
CA LYS A 145 -8.07 -11.89 5.61
C LYS A 145 -6.54 -11.88 5.74
N ALA A 146 -5.92 -10.71 5.60
CA ALA A 146 -4.47 -10.56 5.76
C ALA A 146 -4.04 -10.91 7.19
N ALA A 147 -4.75 -10.44 8.21
CA ALA A 147 -4.48 -10.76 9.61
C ALA A 147 -4.64 -12.26 9.91
N ALA A 148 -5.62 -12.93 9.27
CA ALA A 148 -5.78 -14.38 9.39
C ALA A 148 -4.58 -15.14 8.78
N GLN A 149 -4.07 -14.70 7.65
CA GLN A 149 -2.87 -15.29 7.04
C GLN A 149 -1.63 -15.11 7.93
N ASP A 150 -1.46 -13.93 8.53
CA ASP A 150 -0.35 -13.67 9.46
C ASP A 150 -0.45 -14.52 10.73
N PHE A 151 -1.65 -14.67 11.27
CA PHE A 151 -1.89 -15.56 12.43
C PHE A 151 -1.53 -17.01 12.11
N LEU A 152 -2.04 -17.54 11.00
CA LEU A 152 -1.74 -18.92 10.58
C LEU A 152 -0.24 -19.12 10.29
N GLY A 153 0.41 -18.15 9.67
CA GLY A 153 1.85 -18.17 9.43
C GLY A 153 2.64 -18.22 10.74
N ASN A 154 2.30 -17.39 11.73
CA ASN A 154 2.96 -17.39 13.05
C ASN A 154 2.71 -18.67 13.85
N VAL A 155 1.51 -19.25 13.77
CA VAL A 155 1.22 -20.57 14.37
C VAL A 155 2.14 -21.64 13.76
N ALA A 156 2.33 -21.63 12.43
CA ALA A 156 3.12 -22.65 11.73
C ALA A 156 4.62 -22.58 12.07
N ILE A 157 5.17 -21.39 12.33
CA ILE A 157 6.61 -21.20 12.63
C ILE A 157 6.90 -21.00 14.13
N GLY A 158 5.89 -21.02 15.01
CA GLY A 158 6.05 -20.73 16.45
C GLY A 158 6.43 -19.29 16.76
N GLY A 159 5.99 -18.33 15.91
CA GLY A 159 6.25 -16.91 16.08
C GLY A 159 5.30 -16.21 17.07
N ASP A 160 5.01 -14.92 16.86
CA ASP A 160 4.12 -14.12 17.71
C ASP A 160 2.63 -14.50 17.50
N VAL A 161 2.22 -15.62 18.09
CA VAL A 161 0.84 -16.12 18.01
C VAL A 161 -0.13 -15.18 18.77
N THR A 162 0.29 -14.64 19.91
CA THR A 162 -0.57 -13.78 20.74
C THR A 162 -0.86 -12.43 20.05
N GLY A 163 0.18 -11.78 19.53
CA GLY A 163 0.04 -10.50 18.82
C GLY A 163 -0.77 -10.65 17.54
N THR A 164 -0.51 -11.69 16.76
CA THR A 164 -1.25 -11.93 15.52
C THR A 164 -2.71 -12.35 15.76
N LEU A 165 -2.99 -13.10 16.83
CA LEU A 165 -4.37 -13.39 17.26
C LEU A 165 -5.11 -12.11 17.67
N SER A 166 -4.48 -11.25 18.46
CA SER A 166 -5.07 -9.95 18.84
C SER A 166 -5.42 -9.11 17.63
N ASN A 167 -4.51 -9.07 16.64
CA ASN A 167 -4.73 -8.35 15.38
C ASN A 167 -5.88 -8.95 14.57
N LEU A 168 -5.98 -10.28 14.50
CA LEU A 168 -7.09 -10.96 13.83
C LEU A 168 -8.43 -10.63 14.50
N ILE A 169 -8.50 -10.65 15.84
CA ILE A 169 -9.70 -10.28 16.58
C ILE A 169 -10.10 -8.84 16.28
N THR A 170 -9.14 -7.91 16.27
CA THR A 170 -9.40 -6.49 15.97
C THR A 170 -9.96 -6.29 14.57
N THR A 171 -9.32 -6.88 13.57
CA THR A 171 -9.76 -6.76 12.17
C THR A 171 -11.09 -7.45 11.91
N ALA A 172 -11.35 -8.60 12.55
CA ALA A 172 -12.64 -9.28 12.50
C ALA A 172 -13.74 -8.45 13.14
N SER A 173 -13.47 -7.79 14.26
CA SER A 173 -14.41 -6.88 14.92
C SER A 173 -14.76 -5.69 14.03
N THR A 174 -13.76 -5.03 13.43
CA THR A 174 -13.98 -3.94 12.48
C THR A 174 -14.81 -4.39 11.28
N PHE A 175 -14.49 -5.56 10.71
CA PHE A 175 -15.27 -6.10 9.60
C PHE A 175 -16.73 -6.36 10.00
N LEU A 176 -16.97 -7.02 11.11
CA LEU A 176 -18.32 -7.41 11.53
C LEU A 176 -19.15 -6.22 12.01
N PHE A 177 -18.63 -5.45 12.98
CA PHE A 177 -19.44 -4.47 13.70
C PHE A 177 -19.45 -3.10 13.03
N ASP A 178 -18.34 -2.69 12.39
CA ASP A 178 -18.25 -1.37 11.77
C ASP A 178 -18.69 -1.36 10.30
N ASN A 179 -18.72 -2.54 9.64
CA ASN A 179 -19.00 -2.64 8.20
C ASN A 179 -20.11 -3.65 7.85
N ALA A 180 -19.97 -4.94 8.18
CA ALA A 180 -20.91 -5.97 7.72
C ALA A 180 -22.30 -5.84 8.34
N VAL A 181 -22.40 -5.62 9.63
CA VAL A 181 -23.68 -5.45 10.34
C VAL A 181 -24.41 -4.18 9.91
N PRO A 182 -23.77 -2.99 9.88
CA PRO A 182 -24.41 -1.76 9.37
C PRO A 182 -24.87 -1.90 7.92
N MET A 183 -24.07 -2.52 7.04
CA MET A 183 -24.44 -2.77 5.65
C MET A 183 -25.70 -3.65 5.55
N ALA A 184 -25.76 -4.74 6.30
CA ALA A 184 -26.94 -5.62 6.31
C ALA A 184 -28.20 -4.91 6.80
N LEU A 185 -28.08 -4.09 7.86
CA LEU A 185 -29.20 -3.28 8.38
C LEU A 185 -29.69 -2.26 7.35
N ASN A 186 -28.77 -1.57 6.67
CA ASN A 186 -29.12 -0.60 5.62
C ASN A 186 -29.84 -1.26 4.44
N ILE A 187 -29.43 -2.47 4.05
CA ILE A 187 -30.10 -3.25 3.00
C ILE A 187 -31.52 -3.60 3.44
N VAL A 188 -31.71 -4.11 4.64
CA VAL A 188 -33.05 -4.47 5.17
C VAL A 188 -33.96 -3.24 5.26
N GLN A 189 -33.43 -2.12 5.76
CA GLN A 189 -34.20 -0.85 5.82
C GLN A 189 -34.55 -0.33 4.43
N GLY A 190 -33.63 -0.41 3.47
CA GLY A 190 -33.89 -0.01 2.09
C GLY A 190 -35.00 -0.82 1.43
N PHE A 191 -35.00 -2.16 1.62
CA PHE A 191 -36.07 -3.02 1.14
C PHE A 191 -37.42 -2.72 1.82
N ALA A 192 -37.43 -2.52 3.15
CA ALA A 192 -38.66 -2.16 3.86
C ALA A 192 -39.25 -0.84 3.34
N THR A 193 -38.41 0.17 3.14
CA THR A 193 -38.84 1.47 2.59
C THR A 193 -39.40 1.35 1.17
N ALA A 194 -38.73 0.57 0.30
CA ALA A 194 -39.20 0.34 -1.07
C ALA A 194 -40.55 -0.37 -1.13
N LEU A 195 -40.81 -1.35 -0.23
CA LEU A 195 -42.07 -2.06 -0.14
C LEU A 195 -43.24 -1.16 0.36
N ILE A 196 -42.96 -0.18 1.21
CA ILE A 196 -43.96 0.74 1.74
C ILE A 196 -44.32 1.82 0.72
N SER A 197 -43.40 2.16 -0.18
CA SER A 197 -43.57 3.22 -1.20
C SER A 197 -44.10 2.71 -2.56
N ALA A 198 -44.30 1.41 -2.72
CA ALA A 198 -44.88 0.75 -3.90
C ALA A 198 -46.34 0.44 -3.69
#